data_dfb5d98cf90f80ea8c91df50d77dff69
#
_entry.id   dfb5d98cf90f80ea8c91df50d77dff69
#
_cell.length_a   1.000
_cell.length_b   1.000
_cell.length_c   1.000
_cell.angle_alpha   90.00
_cell.angle_beta   90.00
_cell.angle_gamma   90.00
#
_symmetry.space_group_name_H-M   'P 1'
#
loop_
_entity.id
_entity.type
_entity.pdbx_description
1 polymer ?
#
loop_
_entity_poly.entity_id
_entity_poly.type
_entity_poly.pdbx_seq_one_letter_code
_entity_poly.pdbx_strand_id
1 'polypeptide(L)'
;MLYPSGAAYLQAPNKQVLLFGMSGLGKTYLSNMLRAAPADQGGWFHYSVDYRIGTRYMGEYIADNFKREAMKVPLLRELLMSDSVFIASNITFNNLAPLSTYLGKPGDAAKGGLPFAEYMLRQDQHRGAEIAATLDTRPFIARANDLYGYRNFICDTSGSICEVVNPWDETDPVMTQLSQTLLMVWIRGSDAHTEELVRRFDRAPKPMYYQPDFLTRMWEEYRAEYKVSEDSCDPDHFVRWTYAKALAHRQPRYAAMAEWGVTVTAEEVAEVTGPDEFDAMIARAIDRKASVA
;
A
#
# COMPACT_ATOMS: atom_id res chain seq x y z
N MET A 1 -19.16 11.23 -7.36
CA MET A 1 -18.14 11.73 -6.41
C MET A 1 -18.82 12.00 -5.07
N LEU A 2 -18.17 11.68 -3.95
CA LEU A 2 -18.76 11.75 -2.59
C LEU A 2 -19.16 13.19 -2.19
N TYR A 3 -18.41 14.19 -2.62
CA TYR A 3 -18.69 15.61 -2.39
C TYR A 3 -18.91 16.32 -3.75
N PRO A 4 -20.03 17.04 -3.94
CA PRO A 4 -20.36 17.66 -5.23
C PRO A 4 -19.52 18.92 -5.54
N SER A 5 -18.94 19.56 -4.53
CA SER A 5 -18.08 20.75 -4.67
C SER A 5 -17.10 20.86 -3.51
N GLY A 6 -16.04 21.68 -3.67
CA GLY A 6 -15.12 21.99 -2.60
C GLY A 6 -15.81 22.66 -1.40
N ALA A 7 -16.76 23.53 -1.64
CA ALA A 7 -17.58 24.13 -0.57
C ALA A 7 -18.38 23.08 0.21
N ALA A 8 -18.97 22.09 -0.46
CA ALA A 8 -19.67 20.99 0.19
C ALA A 8 -18.74 20.12 1.04
N TYR A 9 -17.51 19.87 0.59
CA TYR A 9 -16.48 19.17 1.36
C TYR A 9 -16.09 19.96 2.61
N LEU A 10 -15.83 21.26 2.49
CA LEU A 10 -15.44 22.09 3.63
C LEU A 10 -16.51 22.17 4.71
N GLN A 11 -17.79 22.17 4.32
CA GLN A 11 -18.96 22.22 5.22
C GLN A 11 -19.38 20.84 5.73
N ALA A 12 -18.81 19.75 5.22
CA ALA A 12 -19.17 18.40 5.62
C ALA A 12 -18.88 18.19 7.13
N PRO A 13 -19.83 17.66 7.91
CA PRO A 13 -19.63 17.41 9.33
C PRO A 13 -18.63 16.28 9.58
N ASN A 14 -18.51 15.37 8.63
CA ASN A 14 -17.60 14.25 8.63
C ASN A 14 -16.86 14.17 7.30
N LYS A 15 -15.55 14.11 7.33
CA LYS A 15 -14.71 13.99 6.13
C LYS A 15 -14.12 12.61 6.07
N GLN A 16 -14.24 11.96 4.93
CA GLN A 16 -13.77 10.60 4.70
C GLN A 16 -12.91 10.59 3.44
N VAL A 17 -11.60 10.43 3.61
CA VAL A 17 -10.62 10.56 2.54
C VAL A 17 -9.72 9.33 2.46
N LEU A 18 -9.42 8.88 1.24
CA LEU A 18 -8.44 7.84 0.96
C LEU A 18 -7.34 8.42 0.07
N LEU A 19 -6.09 8.26 0.51
CA LEU A 19 -4.91 8.67 -0.24
C LEU A 19 -4.29 7.48 -0.95
N PHE A 20 -4.04 7.59 -2.25
CA PHE A 20 -3.35 6.57 -3.03
C PHE A 20 -2.31 7.18 -3.99
N GLY A 21 -1.43 6.35 -4.50
CA GLY A 21 -0.32 6.75 -5.36
C GLY A 21 0.99 6.06 -4.98
N MET A 22 2.06 6.35 -5.69
CA MET A 22 3.38 5.75 -5.47
C MET A 22 3.89 5.97 -4.03
N SER A 23 4.82 5.13 -3.60
CA SER A 23 5.52 5.31 -2.32
C SER A 23 6.29 6.64 -2.31
N GLY A 24 6.45 7.23 -1.12
CA GLY A 24 7.27 8.44 -0.95
C GLY A 24 6.61 9.77 -1.35
N LEU A 25 5.34 9.77 -1.78
CA LEU A 25 4.61 10.98 -2.19
C LEU A 25 3.85 11.68 -1.04
N GLY A 26 4.11 11.32 0.21
CA GLY A 26 3.54 12.03 1.36
C GLY A 26 2.27 11.44 1.95
N LYS A 27 1.72 10.30 1.46
CA LYS A 27 0.50 9.67 2.02
C LYS A 27 0.55 9.53 3.55
N THR A 28 1.54 8.81 4.04
CA THR A 28 1.71 8.55 5.48
C THR A 28 2.07 9.82 6.26
N TYR A 29 2.78 10.78 5.64
CA TYR A 29 3.05 12.09 6.24
C TYR A 29 1.75 12.83 6.51
N LEU A 30 0.89 13.01 5.50
CA LEU A 30 -0.41 13.66 5.64
C LEU A 30 -1.29 12.94 6.69
N SER A 31 -1.36 11.62 6.63
CA SER A 31 -2.17 10.83 7.58
C SER A 31 -1.69 10.98 9.02
N ASN A 32 -0.38 11.00 9.25
CA ASN A 32 0.20 11.22 10.58
C ASN A 32 -0.02 12.66 11.07
N MET A 33 0.12 13.65 10.20
CA MET A 33 -0.14 15.05 10.51
C MET A 33 -1.59 15.26 10.92
N LEU A 34 -2.54 14.74 10.15
CA LEU A 34 -3.98 14.81 10.46
C LEU A 34 -4.32 14.08 11.77
N ARG A 35 -3.74 12.90 12.00
CA ARG A 35 -3.93 12.15 13.26
C ARG A 35 -3.43 12.90 14.48
N ALA A 36 -2.37 13.68 14.33
CA ALA A 36 -1.77 14.47 15.41
C ALA A 36 -2.54 15.77 15.70
N ALA A 37 -3.46 16.16 14.81
CA ALA A 37 -4.28 17.37 15.01
C ALA A 37 -5.17 17.24 16.24
N PRO A 38 -5.38 18.34 17.01
CA PRO A 38 -6.21 18.36 18.19
C PRO A 38 -7.65 17.90 17.91
N ALA A 39 -8.26 17.19 18.86
CA ALA A 39 -9.61 16.65 18.71
C ALA A 39 -10.70 17.74 18.60
N ASP A 40 -10.46 18.93 19.15
CA ASP A 40 -11.32 20.11 19.01
C ASP A 40 -11.39 20.65 17.57
N GLN A 41 -10.40 20.33 16.74
CA GLN A 41 -10.41 20.56 15.29
C GLN A 41 -11.07 19.43 14.49
N GLY A 42 -11.89 18.60 15.13
CA GLY A 42 -12.68 17.55 14.49
C GLY A 42 -12.05 16.15 14.53
N GLY A 43 -10.79 16.01 14.91
CA GLY A 43 -10.08 14.74 15.05
C GLY A 43 -10.12 13.83 13.80
N TRP A 44 -9.00 13.24 13.44
CA TRP A 44 -8.89 12.34 12.31
C TRP A 44 -8.50 10.93 12.76
N PHE A 45 -9.33 9.95 12.45
CA PHE A 45 -8.93 8.56 12.60
C PHE A 45 -8.03 8.16 11.42
N HIS A 46 -6.82 7.70 11.72
CA HIS A 46 -5.88 7.22 10.72
C HIS A 46 -5.99 5.71 10.57
N TYR A 47 -6.39 5.26 9.38
CA TYR A 47 -6.41 3.87 8.97
C TYR A 47 -5.30 3.61 7.95
N SER A 48 -4.37 2.72 8.25
CA SER A 48 -3.33 2.29 7.32
C SER A 48 -3.62 0.88 6.80
N VAL A 49 -3.75 0.77 5.48
CA VAL A 49 -3.98 -0.52 4.82
C VAL A 49 -2.79 -1.45 5.05
N ASP A 50 -1.55 -0.96 4.90
CA ASP A 50 -0.34 -1.77 5.11
C ASP A 50 -0.24 -2.31 6.55
N TYR A 51 -0.54 -1.49 7.55
CA TYR A 51 -0.60 -1.95 8.94
C TYR A 51 -1.64 -3.05 9.13
N ARG A 52 -2.81 -2.90 8.51
CA ARG A 52 -3.91 -3.87 8.60
C ARG A 52 -3.57 -5.18 7.88
N ILE A 53 -2.94 -5.12 6.70
CA ILE A 53 -2.40 -6.29 6.01
C ILE A 53 -1.49 -7.07 6.96
N GLY A 54 -0.47 -6.41 7.49
CA GLY A 54 0.55 -7.07 8.29
C GLY A 54 0.07 -7.62 9.63
N THR A 55 -0.88 -6.94 10.30
CA THR A 55 -1.35 -7.34 11.63
C THR A 55 -2.52 -8.31 11.58
N ARG A 56 -3.52 -8.08 10.73
CA ARG A 56 -4.74 -8.88 10.71
C ARG A 56 -4.67 -10.05 9.75
N TYR A 57 -4.14 -9.82 8.55
CA TYR A 57 -4.28 -10.79 7.46
C TYR A 57 -3.02 -11.61 7.19
N MET A 58 -1.83 -11.02 7.43
CA MET A 58 -0.56 -11.68 7.17
C MET A 58 0.22 -12.04 8.45
N GLY A 59 -0.27 -11.66 9.63
CA GLY A 59 0.46 -11.81 10.89
C GLY A 59 0.86 -13.25 11.20
N GLU A 60 -0.03 -14.21 10.97
CA GLU A 60 0.24 -15.63 11.18
C GLU A 60 1.26 -16.19 10.16
N TYR A 61 1.09 -15.86 8.87
CA TYR A 61 2.04 -16.25 7.82
C TYR A 61 3.46 -15.74 8.10
N ILE A 62 3.56 -14.48 8.55
CA ILE A 62 4.84 -13.86 8.92
C ILE A 62 5.46 -14.57 10.12
N ALA A 63 4.67 -14.79 11.18
CA ALA A 63 5.13 -15.48 12.38
C ALA A 63 5.57 -16.93 12.09
N ASP A 64 4.81 -17.65 11.27
CA ASP A 64 5.14 -19.03 10.90
C ASP A 64 6.39 -19.10 10.01
N ASN A 65 6.62 -18.12 9.15
CA ASN A 65 7.86 -18.03 8.40
C ASN A 65 9.09 -17.87 9.33
N PHE A 66 8.99 -17.03 10.36
CA PHE A 66 10.04 -16.88 11.37
C PHE A 66 10.22 -18.14 12.21
N LYS A 67 9.13 -18.80 12.59
CA LYS A 67 9.18 -20.08 13.32
C LYS A 67 9.89 -21.16 12.49
N ARG A 68 9.59 -21.29 11.19
CA ARG A 68 10.27 -22.25 10.30
C ARG A 68 11.78 -22.04 10.28
N GLU A 69 12.23 -20.79 10.22
CA GLU A 69 13.66 -20.48 10.30
C GLU A 69 14.26 -20.79 11.68
N ALA A 70 13.56 -20.42 12.75
CA ALA A 70 14.00 -20.71 14.13
C ALA A 70 14.09 -22.23 14.39
N MET A 71 13.19 -23.04 13.84
CA MET A 71 13.22 -24.50 13.97
C MET A 71 14.45 -25.17 13.33
N LYS A 72 15.19 -24.47 12.48
CA LYS A 72 16.48 -24.95 11.94
C LYS A 72 17.63 -24.84 12.96
N VAL A 73 17.48 -24.04 14.01
CA VAL A 73 18.46 -23.83 15.08
C VAL A 73 18.10 -24.71 16.28
N PRO A 74 18.91 -25.68 16.68
CA PRO A 74 18.59 -26.67 17.74
C PRO A 74 18.08 -26.03 19.04
N LEU A 75 18.78 -25.03 19.57
CA LEU A 75 18.36 -24.32 20.78
C LEU A 75 16.96 -23.69 20.65
N LEU A 76 16.69 -22.99 19.54
CA LEU A 76 15.39 -22.34 19.35
C LEU A 76 14.28 -23.38 19.15
N ARG A 77 14.58 -24.49 18.49
CA ARG A 77 13.65 -25.61 18.34
C ARG A 77 13.21 -26.16 19.69
N GLU A 78 14.17 -26.46 20.59
CA GLU A 78 13.88 -26.98 21.93
C GLU A 78 13.00 -26.03 22.73
N LEU A 79 13.31 -24.74 22.70
CA LEU A 79 12.54 -23.71 23.40
C LEU A 79 11.12 -23.49 22.81
N LEU A 80 10.97 -23.57 21.50
CA LEU A 80 9.66 -23.49 20.85
C LEU A 80 8.80 -24.73 21.13
N MET A 81 9.42 -25.94 21.08
CA MET A 81 8.71 -27.19 21.35
C MET A 81 8.29 -27.36 22.81
N SER A 82 8.96 -26.70 23.74
CA SER A 82 8.63 -26.69 25.16
C SER A 82 7.77 -25.49 25.61
N ASP A 83 7.26 -24.69 24.65
CA ASP A 83 6.53 -23.46 24.94
C ASP A 83 7.29 -22.46 25.85
N SER A 84 8.63 -22.57 25.91
CA SER A 84 9.46 -21.67 26.71
C SER A 84 9.66 -20.30 26.05
N VAL A 85 9.46 -20.19 24.74
CA VAL A 85 9.50 -18.95 23.97
C VAL A 85 8.37 -18.93 22.94
N PHE A 86 7.96 -17.72 22.55
CA PHE A 86 7.10 -17.52 21.38
C PHE A 86 7.73 -16.51 20.44
N ILE A 87 7.38 -16.60 19.15
CA ILE A 87 7.83 -15.65 18.12
C ILE A 87 6.61 -14.87 17.62
N ALA A 88 6.70 -13.56 17.62
CA ALA A 88 5.71 -12.66 17.06
C ALA A 88 6.40 -11.57 16.23
N SER A 89 5.70 -11.06 15.22
CA SER A 89 6.15 -9.87 14.49
C SER A 89 5.78 -8.60 15.24
N ASN A 90 6.68 -7.61 15.26
CA ASN A 90 6.38 -6.27 15.75
C ASN A 90 6.11 -5.33 14.57
N ILE A 91 4.87 -5.36 14.09
CA ILE A 91 4.41 -4.47 13.01
C ILE A 91 3.77 -3.23 13.63
N THR A 92 4.24 -2.07 13.20
CA THR A 92 3.71 -0.77 13.60
C THR A 92 3.51 0.11 12.37
N PHE A 93 2.83 1.26 12.51
CA PHE A 93 2.69 2.23 11.40
C PHE A 93 4.03 2.66 10.79
N ASN A 94 5.11 2.65 11.58
CA ASN A 94 6.45 3.05 11.16
C ASN A 94 7.37 1.87 10.83
N ASN A 95 6.95 0.63 11.11
CA ASN A 95 7.74 -0.57 10.86
C ASN A 95 6.88 -1.65 10.19
N LEU A 96 6.97 -1.72 8.89
CA LEU A 96 6.31 -2.72 8.04
C LEU A 96 7.32 -3.74 7.48
N ALA A 97 8.57 -3.72 7.96
CA ALA A 97 9.64 -4.61 7.47
C ALA A 97 9.28 -6.11 7.52
N PRO A 98 8.58 -6.63 8.56
CA PRO A 98 8.19 -8.04 8.59
C PRO A 98 7.31 -8.47 7.39
N LEU A 99 6.42 -7.60 6.92
CA LEU A 99 5.58 -7.85 5.74
C LEU A 99 6.42 -7.97 4.46
N SER A 100 7.31 -6.99 4.22
CA SER A 100 8.22 -7.03 3.07
C SER A 100 9.14 -8.25 3.11
N THR A 101 9.68 -8.59 4.28
CA THR A 101 10.55 -9.75 4.46
C THR A 101 9.82 -11.06 4.15
N TYR A 102 8.54 -11.17 4.53
CA TYR A 102 7.73 -12.34 4.21
C TYR A 102 7.56 -12.53 2.70
N LEU A 103 7.27 -11.46 1.96
CA LEU A 103 7.11 -11.55 0.51
C LEU A 103 8.34 -12.17 -0.16
N GLY A 104 9.54 -11.80 0.26
CA GLY A 104 10.77 -12.32 -0.31
C GLY A 104 11.00 -11.87 -1.76
N LYS A 105 11.93 -12.52 -2.43
CA LYS A 105 12.32 -12.29 -3.83
C LYS A 105 12.49 -13.64 -4.51
N PRO A 106 12.12 -13.83 -5.78
CA PRO A 106 12.30 -15.12 -6.46
C PRO A 106 13.72 -15.31 -6.94
N GLY A 107 14.19 -16.56 -7.01
CA GLY A 107 15.47 -16.93 -7.61
C GLY A 107 16.34 -17.85 -6.76
N ASP A 108 17.66 -17.73 -6.93
CA ASP A 108 18.67 -18.56 -6.33
C ASP A 108 18.58 -18.61 -4.79
N ALA A 109 18.31 -19.79 -4.25
CA ALA A 109 18.20 -20.01 -2.80
C ALA A 109 19.51 -19.73 -2.05
N ALA A 110 20.69 -19.94 -2.68
CA ALA A 110 21.97 -19.61 -2.09
C ALA A 110 22.18 -18.10 -1.90
N LYS A 111 21.42 -17.29 -2.63
CA LYS A 111 21.38 -15.82 -2.52
C LYS A 111 20.17 -15.32 -1.74
N GLY A 112 19.46 -16.20 -1.05
CA GLY A 112 18.25 -15.86 -0.28
C GLY A 112 16.99 -15.72 -1.15
N GLY A 113 17.00 -16.24 -2.38
CA GLY A 113 15.85 -16.31 -3.26
C GLY A 113 14.87 -17.41 -2.86
N LEU A 114 13.62 -17.26 -3.30
CA LEU A 114 12.56 -18.25 -3.17
C LEU A 114 12.33 -18.95 -4.51
N PRO A 115 11.95 -20.24 -4.52
CA PRO A 115 11.36 -20.84 -5.71
C PRO A 115 10.20 -19.99 -6.24
N PHE A 116 10.08 -19.83 -7.56
CA PHE A 116 9.08 -18.93 -8.12
C PHE A 116 7.65 -19.31 -7.74
N ALA A 117 7.35 -20.61 -7.64
CA ALA A 117 6.03 -21.07 -7.19
C ALA A 117 5.71 -20.64 -5.75
N GLU A 118 6.68 -20.70 -4.82
CA GLU A 118 6.50 -20.21 -3.45
C GLU A 118 6.35 -18.68 -3.43
N TYR A 119 7.11 -17.98 -4.24
CA TYR A 119 7.00 -16.53 -4.38
C TYR A 119 5.60 -16.13 -4.89
N MET A 120 5.07 -16.80 -5.90
CA MET A 120 3.71 -16.57 -6.43
C MET A 120 2.63 -16.85 -5.37
N LEU A 121 2.78 -17.90 -4.56
CA LEU A 121 1.87 -18.19 -3.44
C LEU A 121 1.84 -17.02 -2.43
N ARG A 122 3.00 -16.48 -2.06
CA ARG A 122 3.09 -15.34 -1.14
C ARG A 122 2.52 -14.06 -1.73
N GLN A 123 2.66 -13.86 -3.04
CA GLN A 123 2.03 -12.77 -3.77
C GLN A 123 0.50 -12.86 -3.73
N ASP A 124 -0.06 -14.06 -3.94
CA ASP A 124 -1.51 -14.28 -3.89
C ASP A 124 -2.07 -14.08 -2.47
N GLN A 125 -1.38 -14.57 -1.44
CA GLN A 125 -1.72 -14.31 -0.04
C GLN A 125 -1.75 -12.80 0.27
N HIS A 126 -0.74 -12.07 -0.19
CA HIS A 126 -0.69 -10.62 -0.03
C HIS A 126 -1.83 -9.93 -0.76
N ARG A 127 -2.14 -10.35 -1.99
CA ARG A 127 -3.27 -9.83 -2.77
C ARG A 127 -4.59 -9.95 -2.02
N GLY A 128 -4.89 -11.15 -1.52
CA GLY A 128 -6.09 -11.40 -0.73
C GLY A 128 -6.14 -10.55 0.54
N ALA A 129 -4.99 -10.41 1.22
CA ALA A 129 -4.85 -9.59 2.42
C ALA A 129 -5.06 -8.09 2.14
N GLU A 130 -4.52 -7.56 1.04
CA GLU A 130 -4.66 -6.16 0.66
C GLU A 130 -6.10 -5.82 0.26
N ILE A 131 -6.77 -6.70 -0.49
CA ILE A 131 -8.19 -6.56 -0.81
C ILE A 131 -9.03 -6.53 0.48
N ALA A 132 -8.85 -7.50 1.36
CA ALA A 132 -9.60 -7.60 2.62
C ALA A 132 -9.33 -6.39 3.54
N ALA A 133 -8.07 -5.97 3.69
CA ALA A 133 -7.70 -4.80 4.48
C ALA A 133 -8.31 -3.51 3.90
N THR A 134 -8.39 -3.40 2.57
CA THR A 134 -9.00 -2.25 1.92
C THR A 134 -10.52 -2.22 2.13
N LEU A 135 -11.20 -3.36 2.04
CA LEU A 135 -12.64 -3.48 2.31
C LEU A 135 -12.99 -3.24 3.79
N ASP A 136 -12.07 -3.49 4.72
CA ASP A 136 -12.23 -3.18 6.14
C ASP A 136 -12.37 -1.66 6.43
N THR A 137 -12.05 -0.78 5.49
CA THR A 137 -12.25 0.67 5.66
C THR A 137 -13.69 1.01 6.05
N ARG A 138 -14.69 0.37 5.42
CA ARG A 138 -16.10 0.63 5.69
C ARG A 138 -16.50 0.36 7.16
N PRO A 139 -16.28 -0.82 7.76
CA PRO A 139 -16.56 -1.03 9.17
C PRO A 139 -15.67 -0.20 10.11
N PHE A 140 -14.46 0.21 9.68
CA PHE A 140 -13.60 1.05 10.51
C PHE A 140 -14.02 2.51 10.53
N ILE A 141 -14.66 3.04 9.49
CA ILE A 141 -15.30 4.36 9.52
C ILE A 141 -16.36 4.41 10.62
N ALA A 142 -17.25 3.40 10.68
CA ALA A 142 -18.25 3.30 11.75
C ALA A 142 -17.60 3.22 13.14
N ARG A 143 -16.60 2.33 13.32
CA ARG A 143 -15.89 2.16 14.59
C ARG A 143 -15.13 3.41 15.04
N ALA A 144 -14.54 4.15 14.09
CA ALA A 144 -13.84 5.40 14.40
C ALA A 144 -14.77 6.43 15.06
N ASN A 145 -16.00 6.51 14.59
CA ASN A 145 -17.02 7.37 15.15
C ASN A 145 -17.59 6.78 16.46
N ASP A 146 -18.09 5.54 16.42
CA ASP A 146 -18.87 4.95 17.53
C ASP A 146 -18.04 4.67 18.79
N LEU A 147 -16.77 4.22 18.61
CA LEU A 147 -15.93 3.86 19.75
C LEU A 147 -15.04 5.00 20.24
N TYR A 148 -14.60 5.87 19.33
CA TYR A 148 -13.57 6.87 19.63
C TYR A 148 -14.05 8.32 19.44
N GLY A 149 -15.24 8.53 18.82
CA GLY A 149 -15.81 9.86 18.60
C GLY A 149 -15.10 10.67 17.50
N TYR A 150 -14.26 10.02 16.66
CA TYR A 150 -13.65 10.71 15.53
C TYR A 150 -14.68 11.07 14.48
N ARG A 151 -14.67 12.33 14.05
CA ARG A 151 -15.56 12.81 12.99
C ARG A 151 -15.00 12.55 11.60
N ASN A 152 -13.67 12.65 11.47
CA ASN A 152 -13.00 12.51 10.19
C ASN A 152 -12.21 11.21 10.10
N PHE A 153 -12.05 10.70 8.88
CA PHE A 153 -11.36 9.45 8.60
C PHE A 153 -10.37 9.65 7.47
N ILE A 154 -9.11 9.31 7.70
CA ILE A 154 -8.06 9.28 6.67
C ILE A 154 -7.52 7.87 6.51
N CYS A 155 -7.55 7.37 5.28
CA CYS A 155 -6.97 6.08 4.89
C CYS A 155 -5.74 6.31 4.04
N ASP A 156 -4.57 5.77 4.42
CA ASP A 156 -3.44 5.63 3.53
C ASP A 156 -3.36 4.20 2.98
N THR A 157 -3.22 4.10 1.67
CA THR A 157 -3.09 2.82 0.98
C THR A 157 -1.63 2.47 0.73
N SER A 158 -1.38 1.18 0.51
CA SER A 158 -0.12 0.71 -0.08
C SER A 158 0.11 1.32 -1.47
N GLY A 159 1.35 1.30 -1.93
CA GLY A 159 1.67 1.65 -3.30
C GLY A 159 1.24 0.60 -4.34
N SER A 160 0.67 -0.52 -3.90
CA SER A 160 0.20 -1.62 -4.75
C SER A 160 -1.32 -1.65 -4.93
N ILE A 161 -2.07 -0.78 -4.28
CA ILE A 161 -3.55 -0.78 -4.38
C ILE A 161 -4.05 -0.86 -5.83
N CYS A 162 -3.40 -0.17 -6.76
CA CYS A 162 -3.77 -0.18 -8.17
C CYS A 162 -3.58 -1.55 -8.86
N GLU A 163 -2.84 -2.47 -8.25
CA GLU A 163 -2.60 -3.82 -8.80
C GLU A 163 -3.57 -4.87 -8.27
N VAL A 164 -4.33 -4.56 -7.22
CA VAL A 164 -5.31 -5.48 -6.62
C VAL A 164 -6.76 -5.15 -7.02
N VAL A 165 -6.97 -4.03 -7.73
CA VAL A 165 -8.27 -3.60 -8.25
C VAL A 165 -8.28 -3.54 -9.78
N ASN A 166 -9.46 -3.54 -10.39
CA ASN A 166 -9.63 -3.23 -11.81
C ASN A 166 -10.34 -1.88 -11.98
N PRO A 167 -9.60 -0.75 -12.11
CA PRO A 167 -10.21 0.58 -12.15
C PRO A 167 -11.02 0.87 -13.43
N TRP A 168 -10.92 0.02 -14.47
CA TRP A 168 -11.71 0.11 -15.71
C TRP A 168 -13.02 -0.69 -15.65
N ASP A 169 -13.22 -1.49 -14.60
CA ASP A 169 -14.44 -2.25 -14.36
C ASP A 169 -15.31 -1.50 -13.34
N GLU A 170 -16.42 -0.92 -13.82
CA GLU A 170 -17.37 -0.19 -12.98
C GLU A 170 -18.02 -1.08 -11.90
N THR A 171 -17.90 -2.40 -12.04
CA THR A 171 -18.43 -3.39 -11.10
C THR A 171 -17.38 -3.94 -10.13
N ASP A 172 -16.12 -3.49 -10.22
CA ASP A 172 -15.08 -3.92 -9.27
C ASP A 172 -15.55 -3.64 -7.82
N PRO A 173 -15.62 -4.66 -6.97
CA PRO A 173 -16.23 -4.53 -5.64
C PRO A 173 -15.44 -3.62 -4.71
N VAL A 174 -14.11 -3.55 -4.88
CA VAL A 174 -13.24 -2.69 -4.06
C VAL A 174 -13.41 -1.24 -4.50
N MET A 175 -13.31 -0.95 -5.81
CA MET A 175 -13.48 0.39 -6.36
C MET A 175 -14.88 0.95 -6.04
N THR A 176 -15.91 0.12 -6.21
CA THR A 176 -17.30 0.49 -5.89
C THR A 176 -17.46 0.84 -4.41
N GLN A 177 -16.96 0.01 -3.49
CA GLN A 177 -17.04 0.31 -2.06
C GLN A 177 -16.27 1.59 -1.71
N LEU A 178 -15.04 1.73 -2.20
CA LEU A 178 -14.20 2.89 -1.89
C LEU A 178 -14.84 4.20 -2.36
N SER A 179 -15.31 4.25 -3.61
CA SER A 179 -15.92 5.46 -4.18
C SER A 179 -17.22 5.88 -3.52
N GLN A 180 -17.96 4.92 -2.93
CA GLN A 180 -19.19 5.18 -2.18
C GLN A 180 -18.95 5.64 -0.74
N THR A 181 -17.80 5.32 -0.15
CA THR A 181 -17.52 5.57 1.27
C THR A 181 -16.40 6.56 1.53
N LEU A 182 -15.52 6.79 0.58
CA LEU A 182 -14.32 7.62 0.73
C LEU A 182 -14.13 8.51 -0.51
N LEU A 183 -13.70 9.74 -0.31
CA LEU A 183 -13.15 10.55 -1.39
C LEU A 183 -11.77 9.99 -1.75
N MET A 184 -11.67 9.39 -2.90
CA MET A 184 -10.41 8.86 -3.41
C MET A 184 -9.52 10.00 -3.93
N VAL A 185 -8.30 10.13 -3.41
CA VAL A 185 -7.36 11.20 -3.76
C VAL A 185 -6.06 10.59 -4.27
N TRP A 186 -5.80 10.77 -5.55
CA TRP A 186 -4.52 10.40 -6.14
C TRP A 186 -3.47 11.48 -5.88
N ILE A 187 -2.39 11.11 -5.20
CA ILE A 187 -1.20 11.94 -5.14
C ILE A 187 -0.33 11.60 -6.34
N ARG A 188 -0.34 12.48 -7.35
CA ARG A 188 0.43 12.31 -8.58
C ARG A 188 1.85 12.83 -8.39
N GLY A 189 2.84 11.95 -8.58
CA GLY A 189 4.25 12.33 -8.66
C GLY A 189 4.63 12.81 -10.06
N SER A 190 5.78 13.47 -10.15
CA SER A 190 6.44 13.82 -11.41
C SER A 190 7.38 12.70 -11.89
N ASP A 191 7.92 12.84 -13.10
CA ASP A 191 8.96 11.95 -13.62
C ASP A 191 10.22 11.97 -12.73
N ALA A 192 10.58 13.13 -12.18
CA ALA A 192 11.70 13.27 -11.25
C ALA A 192 11.50 12.44 -9.97
N HIS A 193 10.26 12.35 -9.45
CA HIS A 193 9.93 11.47 -8.33
C HIS A 193 10.10 9.99 -8.71
N THR A 194 9.70 9.62 -9.93
CA THR A 194 9.86 8.25 -10.42
C THR A 194 11.33 7.86 -10.54
N GLU A 195 12.17 8.74 -11.10
CA GLU A 195 13.61 8.54 -11.21
C GLU A 195 14.28 8.41 -9.83
N GLU A 196 13.89 9.24 -8.87
CA GLU A 196 14.41 9.15 -7.50
C GLU A 196 14.01 7.84 -6.83
N LEU A 197 12.78 7.35 -7.03
CA LEU A 197 12.35 6.06 -6.53
C LEU A 197 13.19 4.92 -7.11
N VAL A 198 13.47 4.94 -8.41
CA VAL A 198 14.35 3.94 -9.05
C VAL A 198 15.76 3.99 -8.45
N ARG A 199 16.36 5.17 -8.33
CA ARG A 199 17.69 5.33 -7.73
C ARG A 199 17.77 4.82 -6.28
N ARG A 200 16.73 5.07 -5.48
CA ARG A 200 16.64 4.58 -4.10
C ARG A 200 16.51 3.07 -4.06
N PHE A 201 15.70 2.52 -4.94
CA PHE A 201 15.48 1.09 -5.02
C PHE A 201 16.73 0.33 -5.47
N ASP A 202 17.48 0.88 -6.41
CA ASP A 202 18.75 0.30 -6.87
C ASP A 202 19.79 0.16 -5.76
N ARG A 203 19.81 1.10 -4.81
CA ARG A 203 20.71 1.05 -3.65
C ARG A 203 20.30 -0.01 -2.62
N ALA A 204 19.00 -0.19 -2.43
CA ALA A 204 18.45 -1.09 -1.42
C ALA A 204 17.17 -1.76 -1.93
N PRO A 205 17.28 -2.78 -2.82
CA PRO A 205 16.14 -3.44 -3.40
C PRO A 205 15.35 -4.20 -2.34
N LYS A 206 14.04 -3.94 -2.29
CA LYS A 206 13.12 -4.52 -1.32
C LYS A 206 12.16 -5.48 -1.99
N PRO A 207 11.69 -6.52 -1.29
CA PRO A 207 10.55 -7.28 -1.73
C PRO A 207 9.34 -6.39 -2.01
N MET A 208 8.64 -6.67 -3.10
CA MET A 208 7.44 -5.92 -3.51
C MET A 208 6.33 -6.88 -3.92
N TYR A 209 5.10 -6.37 -3.82
CA TYR A 209 3.96 -6.99 -4.45
C TYR A 209 3.85 -6.56 -5.92
N TYR A 210 3.45 -7.50 -6.78
CA TYR A 210 3.19 -7.29 -8.21
C TYR A 210 1.88 -7.96 -8.60
N GLN A 211 1.21 -7.37 -9.57
CA GLN A 211 0.05 -7.97 -10.20
C GLN A 211 0.46 -9.31 -10.87
N PRO A 212 -0.30 -10.41 -10.70
CA PRO A 212 0.15 -11.76 -11.08
C PRO A 212 0.55 -11.91 -12.56
N ASP A 213 -0.27 -11.40 -13.48
CA ASP A 213 0.03 -11.50 -14.94
C ASP A 213 1.25 -10.67 -15.32
N PHE A 214 1.40 -9.49 -14.70
CA PHE A 214 2.61 -8.68 -14.88
C PHE A 214 3.84 -9.42 -14.37
N LEU A 215 3.79 -9.99 -13.17
CA LEU A 215 4.91 -10.70 -12.56
C LEU A 215 5.32 -11.93 -13.40
N THR A 216 4.37 -12.75 -13.85
CA THR A 216 4.64 -13.91 -14.67
C THR A 216 5.34 -13.51 -15.96
N ARG A 217 4.84 -12.50 -16.65
CA ARG A 217 5.48 -11.98 -17.88
C ARG A 217 6.89 -11.45 -17.60
N MET A 218 7.10 -10.67 -16.54
CA MET A 218 8.42 -10.14 -16.18
C MET A 218 9.41 -11.25 -15.84
N TRP A 219 8.96 -12.31 -15.18
CA TRP A 219 9.78 -13.46 -14.87
C TRP A 219 10.26 -14.20 -16.12
N GLU A 220 9.36 -14.42 -17.05
CA GLU A 220 9.68 -15.06 -18.34
C GLU A 220 10.60 -14.19 -19.19
N GLU A 221 10.31 -12.88 -19.33
CA GLU A 221 11.15 -11.95 -20.06
C GLU A 221 12.56 -11.86 -19.49
N TYR A 222 12.70 -11.74 -18.17
CA TYR A 222 13.98 -11.68 -17.50
C TYR A 222 14.81 -12.94 -17.76
N ARG A 223 14.23 -14.12 -17.58
CA ARG A 223 14.91 -15.38 -17.80
C ARG A 223 15.34 -15.58 -19.25
N ALA A 224 14.53 -15.15 -20.20
CA ALA A 224 14.86 -15.19 -21.61
C ALA A 224 15.99 -14.23 -21.97
N GLU A 225 15.96 -12.99 -21.46
CA GLU A 225 16.96 -11.94 -21.70
C GLU A 225 18.34 -12.36 -21.18
N TYR A 226 18.40 -12.83 -19.94
CA TYR A 226 19.66 -13.20 -19.30
C TYR A 226 20.05 -14.68 -19.49
N LYS A 227 19.21 -15.47 -20.16
CA LYS A 227 19.43 -16.90 -20.43
C LYS A 227 19.72 -17.72 -19.17
N VAL A 228 18.97 -17.47 -18.11
CA VAL A 228 19.11 -18.11 -16.78
C VAL A 228 17.96 -19.06 -16.49
N SER A 229 18.28 -20.15 -15.78
CA SER A 229 17.26 -21.03 -15.19
C SER A 229 16.65 -20.37 -13.96
N GLU A 230 15.51 -20.89 -13.49
CA GLU A 230 14.85 -20.38 -12.29
C GLU A 230 15.79 -20.34 -11.09
N ASP A 231 16.51 -21.45 -10.81
CA ASP A 231 17.39 -21.61 -9.68
C ASP A 231 18.70 -20.80 -9.76
N SER A 232 18.98 -20.18 -10.90
CA SER A 232 20.17 -19.34 -11.12
C SER A 232 19.88 -17.86 -11.28
N CYS A 233 18.61 -17.45 -11.17
CA CYS A 233 18.24 -16.05 -11.16
C CYS A 233 18.78 -15.35 -9.91
N ASP A 234 19.43 -14.22 -10.07
CA ASP A 234 19.81 -13.36 -8.96
C ASP A 234 18.58 -12.60 -8.43
N PRO A 235 18.16 -12.82 -7.17
CA PRO A 235 16.93 -12.22 -6.64
C PRO A 235 16.97 -10.70 -6.62
N ASP A 236 18.10 -10.11 -6.27
CA ASP A 236 18.27 -8.67 -6.20
C ASP A 236 18.31 -8.03 -7.59
N HIS A 237 18.96 -8.70 -8.52
CA HIS A 237 19.02 -8.22 -9.91
C HIS A 237 17.65 -8.28 -10.58
N PHE A 238 16.88 -9.35 -10.37
CA PHE A 238 15.52 -9.46 -10.89
C PHE A 238 14.62 -8.33 -10.40
N VAL A 239 14.60 -8.06 -9.09
CA VAL A 239 13.71 -7.01 -8.56
C VAL A 239 14.14 -5.60 -8.98
N ARG A 240 15.46 -5.34 -9.16
CA ARG A 240 15.93 -4.07 -9.74
C ARG A 240 15.49 -3.92 -11.19
N TRP A 241 15.71 -4.95 -12.01
CA TRP A 241 15.32 -4.96 -13.43
C TRP A 241 13.81 -4.76 -13.61
N THR A 242 13.01 -5.33 -12.72
CA THR A 242 11.54 -5.25 -12.77
C THR A 242 11.00 -3.91 -12.26
N TYR A 243 11.72 -3.22 -11.36
CA TYR A 243 11.16 -2.09 -10.62
C TYR A 243 10.70 -0.92 -11.49
N ALA A 244 11.53 -0.45 -12.40
CA ALA A 244 11.16 0.65 -13.32
C ALA A 244 9.97 0.25 -14.21
N LYS A 245 9.92 -1.01 -14.66
CA LYS A 245 8.81 -1.56 -15.46
C LYS A 245 7.52 -1.61 -14.62
N ALA A 246 7.61 -1.97 -13.33
CA ALA A 246 6.47 -1.97 -12.42
C ALA A 246 5.94 -0.55 -12.17
N LEU A 247 6.80 0.45 -11.99
CA LEU A 247 6.36 1.84 -11.87
C LEU A 247 5.63 2.31 -13.13
N ALA A 248 6.15 2.00 -14.32
CA ALA A 248 5.49 2.32 -15.58
C ALA A 248 4.14 1.59 -15.74
N HIS A 249 4.06 0.32 -15.33
CA HIS A 249 2.82 -0.46 -15.33
C HIS A 249 1.74 0.14 -14.42
N ARG A 250 2.13 0.73 -13.27
CA ARG A 250 1.21 1.31 -12.28
C ARG A 250 0.62 2.65 -12.70
N GLN A 251 1.34 3.46 -13.48
CA GLN A 251 0.90 4.82 -13.84
C GLN A 251 -0.49 4.87 -14.50
N PRO A 252 -0.78 4.12 -15.58
CA PRO A 252 -2.10 4.14 -16.20
C PRO A 252 -3.18 3.60 -15.25
N ARG A 253 -2.86 2.69 -14.34
CA ARG A 253 -3.79 2.16 -13.34
C ARG A 253 -4.15 3.20 -12.30
N TYR A 254 -3.16 3.97 -11.79
CA TYR A 254 -3.44 5.09 -10.90
C TYR A 254 -4.27 6.18 -11.58
N ALA A 255 -3.97 6.49 -12.85
CA ALA A 255 -4.74 7.47 -13.62
C ALA A 255 -6.20 7.03 -13.77
N ALA A 256 -6.44 5.75 -14.08
CA ALA A 256 -7.79 5.19 -14.15
C ALA A 256 -8.51 5.19 -12.79
N MET A 257 -7.80 4.89 -11.69
CA MET A 257 -8.37 5.02 -10.34
C MET A 257 -8.76 6.48 -10.01
N ALA A 258 -8.01 7.46 -10.52
CA ALA A 258 -8.28 8.88 -10.28
C ALA A 258 -9.59 9.35 -10.92
N GLU A 259 -10.08 8.65 -11.94
CA GLU A 259 -11.40 8.95 -12.51
C GLU A 259 -12.54 8.72 -11.50
N TRP A 260 -12.34 7.87 -10.52
CA TRP A 260 -13.29 7.62 -9.42
C TRP A 260 -13.21 8.67 -8.29
N GLY A 261 -12.22 9.54 -8.32
CA GLY A 261 -11.96 10.52 -7.28
C GLY A 261 -11.38 11.84 -7.81
N VAL A 262 -10.39 12.37 -7.14
CA VAL A 262 -9.70 13.61 -7.49
C VAL A 262 -8.17 13.41 -7.51
N THR A 263 -7.45 14.36 -8.11
CA THR A 263 -5.99 14.35 -8.18
C THR A 263 -5.42 15.58 -7.51
N VAL A 264 -4.39 15.37 -6.70
CA VAL A 264 -3.48 16.41 -6.20
C VAL A 264 -2.04 16.07 -6.63
N THR A 265 -1.15 17.05 -6.68
CA THR A 265 0.25 16.81 -7.00
C THR A 265 1.09 16.66 -5.74
N ALA A 266 2.27 16.05 -5.88
CA ALA A 266 3.22 15.94 -4.77
C ALA A 266 3.70 17.31 -4.29
N GLU A 267 3.76 18.30 -5.18
CA GLU A 267 4.10 19.70 -4.86
C GLU A 267 3.00 20.32 -3.99
N GLU A 268 1.71 20.15 -4.34
CA GLU A 268 0.59 20.62 -3.51
C GLU A 268 0.63 19.97 -2.12
N VAL A 269 0.97 18.67 -2.05
CA VAL A 269 1.11 17.94 -0.77
C VAL A 269 2.26 18.51 0.07
N ALA A 270 3.36 18.91 -0.54
CA ALA A 270 4.52 19.47 0.16
C ALA A 270 4.23 20.83 0.84
N GLU A 271 3.21 21.56 0.38
CA GLU A 271 2.77 22.82 0.95
C GLU A 271 1.84 22.66 2.16
N VAL A 272 1.33 21.43 2.41
CA VAL A 272 0.38 21.15 3.49
C VAL A 272 1.11 20.99 4.81
N THR A 273 0.82 21.86 5.76
CA THR A 273 1.44 21.89 7.10
C THR A 273 0.44 21.58 8.22
N GLY A 274 -0.87 21.60 7.94
CA GLY A 274 -1.93 21.38 8.91
C GLY A 274 -3.25 20.95 8.28
N PRO A 275 -4.27 20.68 9.11
CA PRO A 275 -5.58 20.26 8.63
C PRO A 275 -6.29 21.26 7.72
N ASP A 276 -6.14 22.56 7.97
CA ASP A 276 -6.81 23.61 7.19
C ASP A 276 -6.24 23.68 5.77
N GLU A 277 -4.91 23.60 5.61
CA GLU A 277 -4.25 23.54 4.30
C GLU A 277 -4.59 22.24 3.57
N PHE A 278 -4.69 21.12 4.29
CA PHE A 278 -5.14 19.85 3.73
C PHE A 278 -6.56 19.98 3.18
N ASP A 279 -7.49 20.49 3.97
CA ASP A 279 -8.89 20.69 3.56
C ASP A 279 -8.99 21.65 2.37
N ALA A 280 -8.23 22.75 2.37
CA ALA A 280 -8.19 23.70 1.25
C ALA A 280 -7.62 23.04 -0.04
N MET A 281 -6.60 22.21 0.07
CA MET A 281 -6.04 21.45 -1.06
C MET A 281 -7.09 20.50 -1.65
N ILE A 282 -7.77 19.73 -0.81
CA ILE A 282 -8.83 18.79 -1.24
C ILE A 282 -9.98 19.55 -1.90
N ALA A 283 -10.46 20.65 -1.33
CA ALA A 283 -11.53 21.46 -1.88
C ALA A 283 -11.18 21.96 -3.30
N ARG A 284 -9.97 22.49 -3.48
CA ARG A 284 -9.49 22.92 -4.81
C ARG A 284 -9.45 21.75 -5.81
N ALA A 285 -9.04 20.57 -5.38
CA ALA A 285 -8.98 19.38 -6.24
C ALA A 285 -10.39 18.94 -6.70
N ILE A 286 -11.39 19.01 -5.82
CA ILE A 286 -12.79 18.73 -6.14
C ILE A 286 -13.30 19.72 -7.19
N ASP A 287 -13.09 21.02 -6.97
CA ASP A 287 -13.58 22.07 -7.87
C ASP A 287 -12.89 22.00 -9.24
N ARG A 288 -11.59 21.67 -9.29
CA ARG A 288 -10.88 21.41 -10.56
C ARG A 288 -11.54 20.28 -11.36
N LYS A 289 -11.86 19.16 -10.71
CA LYS A 289 -12.50 18.03 -11.40
C LYS A 289 -13.90 18.39 -11.90
N ALA A 290 -14.67 19.11 -11.10
CA ALA A 290 -16.03 19.56 -11.49
C ALA A 290 -16.02 20.55 -12.68
N SER A 291 -14.93 21.30 -12.87
CA SER A 291 -14.80 22.25 -13.99
C SER A 291 -14.42 21.60 -15.33
N VAL A 292 -14.01 20.32 -15.32
CA VAL A 292 -13.58 19.57 -16.51
C VAL A 292 -14.63 18.52 -16.94
N ALA A 293 -15.54 18.16 -16.03
CA ALA A 293 -16.65 17.22 -16.27
C ALA A 293 -17.84 17.94 -16.91
#